data_cede0fb3eb888aec64321a5c18d61a1f
#
_entry.id   cede0fb3eb888aec64321a5c18d61a1f
#
_cell.length_a   1.000
_cell.length_b   1.000
_cell.length_c   1.000
_cell.angle_alpha   90.00
_cell.angle_beta   90.00
_cell.angle_gamma   90.00
#
_symmetry.space_group_name_H-M   'P 1'
#
loop_
_entity.id
_entity.type
_entity.pdbx_description
1 polymer ?
#
loop_
_entity_poly.entity_id
_entity_poly.type
_entity_poly.pdbx_seq_one_letter_code
_entity_poly.pdbx_strand_id
1 'polypeptide(L)'
;MAELTNLEEKLAEVTGLAMAAKAAGGKVTTLTEKQDQDLVSTLQRMAKEAAETTERCEQVAATFEGKKTAILEEAREVKKKAAEMMSTYLDKDADALDGFEFLTMAEAAEVGHWSVLKTLNDSAGNAEVGQLVDWALPIQERHFQDVLQGSVKLAAEEDPNEKA
;
A
#
# COMPACT_ATOMS: atom_id res chain seq x y z
N MET A 1 -24.60 -7.88 7.73
CA MET A 1 -23.17 -8.25 7.79
C MET A 1 -22.76 -8.49 9.24
N ALA A 2 -21.75 -9.32 9.45
CA ALA A 2 -21.19 -9.48 10.79
C ALA A 2 -20.49 -8.18 11.21
N GLU A 3 -20.74 -7.71 12.41
CA GLU A 3 -20.08 -6.54 12.98
C GLU A 3 -18.59 -6.86 13.24
N LEU A 4 -17.69 -6.00 12.79
CA LEU A 4 -16.25 -6.16 12.97
C LEU A 4 -15.78 -5.50 14.27
N THR A 5 -14.82 -6.11 14.92
CA THR A 5 -14.06 -5.47 15.99
C THR A 5 -13.02 -4.49 15.41
N ASN A 6 -12.46 -3.61 16.25
CA ASN A 6 -11.39 -2.69 15.81
C ASN A 6 -10.19 -3.42 15.20
N LEU A 7 -9.83 -4.60 15.69
CA LEU A 7 -8.75 -5.42 15.14
C LEU A 7 -9.11 -5.95 13.76
N GLU A 8 -10.33 -6.50 13.60
CA GLU A 8 -10.82 -7.05 12.33
C GLU A 8 -10.99 -5.96 11.27
N GLU A 9 -11.51 -4.79 11.66
CA GLU A 9 -11.63 -3.62 10.78
C GLU A 9 -10.24 -3.12 10.32
N LYS A 10 -9.28 -3.02 11.24
CA LYS A 10 -7.92 -2.61 10.89
C LYS A 10 -7.21 -3.64 10.00
N LEU A 11 -7.44 -4.94 10.21
CA LEU A 11 -6.98 -5.98 9.28
C LEU A 11 -7.60 -5.80 7.88
N ALA A 12 -8.88 -5.47 7.79
CA ALA A 12 -9.54 -5.17 6.53
C ALA A 12 -8.92 -3.96 5.82
N GLU A 13 -8.61 -2.89 6.58
CA GLU A 13 -7.97 -1.69 6.04
C GLU A 13 -6.60 -1.99 5.41
N VAL A 14 -5.69 -2.64 6.13
CA VAL A 14 -4.36 -2.98 5.57
C VAL A 14 -4.47 -3.95 4.39
N THR A 15 -5.45 -4.85 4.39
CA THR A 15 -5.74 -5.73 3.27
C THR A 15 -6.17 -4.93 2.03
N GLY A 16 -7.09 -3.99 2.20
CA GLY A 16 -7.59 -3.14 1.12
C GLY A 16 -6.51 -2.22 0.53
N LEU A 17 -5.63 -1.69 1.38
CA LEU A 17 -4.49 -0.88 0.96
C LEU A 17 -3.48 -1.72 0.16
N ALA A 18 -3.13 -2.93 0.60
CA ALA A 18 -2.26 -3.84 -0.15
C ALA A 18 -2.86 -4.20 -1.52
N MET A 19 -4.18 -4.41 -1.61
CA MET A 19 -4.87 -4.62 -2.89
C MET A 19 -4.76 -3.40 -3.82
N ALA A 20 -4.81 -2.19 -3.28
CA ALA A 20 -4.70 -0.94 -4.03
C ALA A 20 -3.26 -0.67 -4.47
N ALA A 21 -2.28 -0.97 -3.63
CA ALA A 21 -0.86 -0.76 -3.90
C ALA A 21 -0.39 -1.47 -5.17
N LYS A 22 -0.89 -2.67 -5.44
CA LYS A 22 -0.60 -3.40 -6.69
C LYS A 22 -1.04 -2.61 -7.93
N ALA A 23 -2.23 -2.02 -7.91
CA ALA A 23 -2.76 -1.25 -9.03
C ALA A 23 -2.02 0.10 -9.19
N ALA A 24 -1.73 0.77 -8.08
CA ALA A 24 -0.98 2.02 -8.08
C ALA A 24 0.45 1.82 -8.60
N GLY A 25 1.15 0.78 -8.13
CA GLY A 25 2.47 0.41 -8.63
C GLY A 25 2.48 0.15 -10.13
N GLY A 26 1.47 -0.54 -10.68
CA GLY A 26 1.31 -0.77 -12.11
C GLY A 26 1.16 0.52 -12.92
N LYS A 27 0.35 1.46 -12.44
CA LYS A 27 0.17 2.77 -13.10
C LYS A 27 1.48 3.58 -13.10
N VAL A 28 2.14 3.69 -11.95
CA VAL A 28 3.40 4.45 -11.83
C VAL A 28 4.52 3.77 -12.63
N THR A 29 4.56 2.43 -12.70
CA THR A 29 5.48 1.71 -13.59
C THR A 29 5.34 2.21 -15.03
N THR A 30 4.12 2.31 -15.55
CA THR A 30 3.86 2.81 -16.91
C THR A 30 4.36 4.24 -17.11
N LEU A 31 4.24 5.12 -16.12
CA LEU A 31 4.75 6.48 -16.17
C LEU A 31 6.29 6.54 -16.18
N THR A 32 6.94 5.52 -15.63
CA THR A 32 8.40 5.49 -15.36
C THR A 32 9.19 4.71 -16.41
N GLU A 33 8.54 3.85 -17.19
CA GLU A 33 9.18 2.88 -18.14
C GLU A 33 10.22 3.47 -19.09
N LYS A 34 10.05 4.74 -19.49
CA LYS A 34 10.93 5.41 -20.45
C LYS A 34 12.07 6.20 -19.81
N GLN A 35 12.07 6.32 -18.48
CA GLN A 35 12.99 7.19 -17.77
C GLN A 35 14.07 6.39 -17.00
N ASP A 36 13.69 5.44 -16.16
CA ASP A 36 14.62 4.78 -15.26
C ASP A 36 14.23 3.31 -15.00
N GLN A 37 15.08 2.39 -15.48
CA GLN A 37 14.85 0.95 -15.33
C GLN A 37 15.05 0.44 -13.91
N ASP A 38 15.86 1.10 -13.10
CA ASP A 38 16.07 0.72 -11.69
C ASP A 38 14.81 1.05 -10.87
N LEU A 39 14.19 2.20 -11.15
CA LEU A 39 12.90 2.57 -10.55
C LEU A 39 11.78 1.62 -10.99
N VAL A 40 11.75 1.24 -12.27
CA VAL A 40 10.79 0.22 -12.78
C VAL A 40 10.96 -1.10 -12.04
N SER A 41 12.20 -1.57 -11.87
CA SER A 41 12.48 -2.82 -11.15
C SER A 41 12.04 -2.75 -9.69
N THR A 42 12.24 -1.61 -9.04
CA THR A 42 11.76 -1.36 -7.68
C THR A 42 10.23 -1.46 -7.60
N LEU A 43 9.50 -0.79 -8.50
CA LEU A 43 8.04 -0.82 -8.54
C LEU A 43 7.48 -2.23 -8.82
N GLN A 44 8.13 -3.00 -9.69
CA GLN A 44 7.75 -4.38 -9.97
C GLN A 44 7.92 -5.29 -8.76
N ARG A 45 9.01 -5.13 -8.01
CA ARG A 45 9.22 -5.83 -6.74
C ARG A 45 8.14 -5.46 -5.73
N MET A 46 7.86 -4.18 -5.54
CA MET A 46 6.82 -3.69 -4.62
C MET A 46 5.45 -4.26 -4.99
N ALA A 47 5.07 -4.28 -6.26
CA ALA A 47 3.81 -4.85 -6.72
C ALA A 47 3.68 -6.36 -6.40
N LYS A 48 4.77 -7.11 -6.53
CA LYS A 48 4.82 -8.52 -6.16
C LYS A 48 4.65 -8.71 -4.65
N GLU A 49 5.35 -7.91 -3.85
CA GLU A 49 5.26 -7.96 -2.39
C GLU A 49 3.87 -7.52 -1.89
N ALA A 50 3.23 -6.54 -2.53
CA ALA A 50 1.85 -6.15 -2.23
C ALA A 50 0.83 -7.28 -2.55
N ALA A 51 1.05 -8.02 -3.63
CA ALA A 51 0.22 -9.19 -3.94
C ALA A 51 0.39 -10.29 -2.88
N GLU A 52 1.61 -10.59 -2.45
CA GLU A 52 1.87 -11.55 -1.36
C GLU A 52 1.26 -11.08 -0.04
N THR A 53 1.37 -9.80 0.28
CA THR A 53 0.73 -9.21 1.46
C THR A 53 -0.79 -9.41 1.44
N THR A 54 -1.43 -9.18 0.29
CA THR A 54 -2.87 -9.43 0.11
C THR A 54 -3.22 -10.88 0.42
N GLU A 55 -2.49 -11.84 -0.17
CA GLU A 55 -2.75 -13.28 0.07
C GLU A 55 -2.61 -13.66 1.55
N ARG A 56 -1.57 -13.16 2.23
CA ARG A 56 -1.36 -13.42 3.65
C ARG A 56 -2.45 -12.81 4.52
N CYS A 57 -2.89 -11.59 4.20
CA CYS A 57 -4.03 -10.95 4.88
C CYS A 57 -5.31 -11.77 4.72
N GLU A 58 -5.60 -12.28 3.52
CA GLU A 58 -6.77 -13.12 3.26
C GLU A 58 -6.71 -14.45 4.02
N GLN A 59 -5.53 -15.04 4.16
CA GLN A 59 -5.31 -16.23 4.98
C GLN A 59 -5.58 -15.96 6.45
N VAL A 60 -5.08 -14.84 6.99
CA VAL A 60 -5.35 -14.43 8.37
C VAL A 60 -6.82 -14.09 8.58
N ALA A 61 -7.48 -13.39 7.65
CA ALA A 61 -8.91 -13.13 7.70
C ALA A 61 -9.75 -14.43 7.79
N ALA A 62 -9.27 -15.51 7.15
CA ALA A 62 -9.93 -16.82 7.21
C ALA A 62 -9.84 -17.50 8.58
N THR A 63 -8.96 -17.08 9.47
CA THR A 63 -8.87 -17.61 10.85
C THR A 63 -9.92 -17.02 11.78
N PHE A 64 -10.55 -15.90 11.41
CA PHE A 64 -11.64 -15.29 12.18
C PHE A 64 -12.97 -15.97 11.84
N GLU A 65 -13.46 -16.81 12.75
CA GLU A 65 -14.66 -17.60 12.56
C GLU A 65 -15.90 -16.74 12.24
N GLY A 66 -16.53 -17.01 11.09
CA GLY A 66 -17.72 -16.29 10.63
C GLY A 66 -17.48 -14.84 10.17
N LYS A 67 -16.23 -14.35 10.16
CA LYS A 67 -15.90 -12.94 9.88
C LYS A 67 -15.21 -12.71 8.52
N LYS A 68 -14.62 -13.74 7.92
CA LYS A 68 -13.85 -13.62 6.67
C LYS A 68 -14.54 -12.76 5.61
N THR A 69 -15.82 -13.05 5.34
CA THR A 69 -16.57 -12.32 4.31
C THR A 69 -16.68 -10.84 4.61
N ALA A 70 -17.04 -10.48 5.84
CA ALA A 70 -17.16 -9.08 6.26
C ALA A 70 -15.81 -8.33 6.20
N ILE A 71 -14.72 -8.96 6.65
CA ILE A 71 -13.36 -8.40 6.56
C ILE A 71 -12.99 -8.13 5.09
N LEU A 72 -13.22 -9.07 4.18
CA LEU A 72 -12.87 -8.91 2.78
C LEU A 72 -13.80 -7.95 2.02
N GLU A 73 -15.05 -7.79 2.43
CA GLU A 73 -15.95 -6.77 1.89
C GLU A 73 -15.48 -5.38 2.29
N GLU A 74 -15.14 -5.14 3.55
CA GLU A 74 -14.56 -3.88 4.02
C GLU A 74 -13.22 -3.58 3.30
N ALA A 75 -12.36 -4.58 3.13
CA ALA A 75 -11.11 -4.43 2.38
C ALA A 75 -11.35 -3.95 0.93
N ARG A 76 -12.40 -4.44 0.26
CA ARG A 76 -12.76 -3.98 -1.09
C ARG A 76 -13.25 -2.53 -1.10
N GLU A 77 -13.97 -2.08 -0.08
CA GLU A 77 -14.38 -0.68 0.05
C GLU A 77 -13.16 0.24 0.28
N VAL A 78 -12.21 -0.18 1.11
CA VAL A 78 -10.93 0.53 1.29
C VAL A 78 -10.15 0.61 -0.01
N LYS A 79 -10.01 -0.51 -0.74
CA LYS A 79 -9.38 -0.53 -2.07
C LYS A 79 -10.03 0.47 -3.03
N LYS A 80 -11.36 0.53 -3.04
CA LYS A 80 -12.11 1.46 -3.90
C LYS A 80 -11.80 2.91 -3.56
N LYS A 81 -11.83 3.29 -2.28
CA LYS A 81 -11.47 4.64 -1.82
C LYS A 81 -10.04 5.02 -2.21
N ALA A 82 -9.09 4.08 -2.06
CA ALA A 82 -7.69 4.30 -2.45
C ALA A 82 -7.55 4.48 -3.98
N ALA A 83 -8.31 3.75 -4.79
CA ALA A 83 -8.32 3.91 -6.24
C ALA A 83 -8.91 5.28 -6.66
N GLU A 84 -9.92 5.78 -5.96
CA GLU A 84 -10.48 7.12 -6.16
C GLU A 84 -9.45 8.20 -5.84
N MET A 85 -8.70 8.06 -4.75
CA MET A 85 -7.57 8.95 -4.42
C MET A 85 -6.50 8.93 -5.52
N MET A 86 -6.07 7.76 -5.96
CA MET A 86 -5.11 7.63 -7.05
C MET A 86 -5.58 8.38 -8.31
N SER A 87 -6.84 8.24 -8.69
CA SER A 87 -7.40 8.93 -9.87
C SER A 87 -7.45 10.45 -9.70
N THR A 88 -7.52 10.95 -8.46
CA THR A 88 -7.48 12.39 -8.16
C THR A 88 -6.06 12.97 -8.30
N TYR A 89 -5.05 12.23 -7.83
CA TYR A 89 -3.67 12.68 -7.83
C TYR A 89 -2.91 12.36 -9.13
N LEU A 90 -3.25 11.27 -9.78
CA LEU A 90 -2.62 10.80 -11.02
C LEU A 90 -3.59 10.93 -12.19
N ASP A 91 -3.79 12.14 -12.64
CA ASP A 91 -4.61 12.45 -13.82
C ASP A 91 -3.87 12.11 -15.13
N LYS A 92 -4.41 12.57 -16.25
CA LYS A 92 -3.88 12.28 -17.59
C LYS A 92 -2.54 12.96 -17.87
N ASP A 93 -2.20 14.02 -17.15
CA ASP A 93 -1.01 14.84 -17.34
C ASP A 93 0.11 14.46 -16.34
N ALA A 94 -0.18 13.53 -15.39
CA ALA A 94 0.77 13.05 -14.40
C ALA A 94 2.01 12.41 -15.05
N ASP A 95 3.18 12.72 -14.54
CA ASP A 95 4.46 12.16 -14.94
C ASP A 95 5.03 11.14 -13.91
N ALA A 96 6.29 10.75 -14.08
CA ALA A 96 6.94 9.81 -13.18
C ALA A 96 7.16 10.40 -11.78
N LEU A 97 7.49 11.69 -11.66
CA LEU A 97 7.68 12.35 -10.38
C LEU A 97 6.37 12.41 -9.62
N ASP A 98 5.28 12.85 -10.26
CA ASP A 98 3.93 12.83 -9.68
C ASP A 98 3.55 11.45 -9.16
N GLY A 99 3.87 10.41 -9.96
CA GLY A 99 3.64 9.02 -9.59
C GLY A 99 4.38 8.59 -8.32
N PHE A 100 5.67 8.93 -8.21
CA PHE A 100 6.48 8.60 -7.03
C PHE A 100 6.09 9.44 -5.81
N GLU A 101 5.71 10.70 -5.98
CA GLU A 101 5.18 11.53 -4.89
C GLU A 101 3.86 10.97 -4.34
N PHE A 102 2.96 10.55 -5.24
CA PHE A 102 1.72 9.86 -4.82
C PHE A 102 2.03 8.57 -4.05
N LEU A 103 2.94 7.72 -4.56
CA LEU A 103 3.32 6.50 -3.86
C LEU A 103 3.99 6.79 -2.52
N THR A 104 4.81 7.84 -2.41
CA THR A 104 5.43 8.24 -1.14
C THR A 104 4.36 8.56 -0.08
N MET A 105 3.31 9.26 -0.46
CA MET A 105 2.17 9.54 0.42
C MET A 105 1.41 8.25 0.78
N ALA A 106 1.13 7.40 -0.20
CA ALA A 106 0.38 6.16 0.00
C ALA A 106 1.14 5.18 0.91
N GLU A 107 2.42 4.96 0.66
CA GLU A 107 3.26 4.04 1.45
C GLU A 107 3.47 4.55 2.88
N ALA A 108 3.60 5.87 3.09
CA ALA A 108 3.63 6.45 4.43
C ALA A 108 2.32 6.18 5.20
N ALA A 109 1.17 6.28 4.54
CA ALA A 109 -0.11 5.94 5.14
C ALA A 109 -0.19 4.43 5.48
N GLU A 110 0.30 3.55 4.60
CA GLU A 110 0.33 2.11 4.85
C GLU A 110 1.19 1.76 6.07
N VAL A 111 2.39 2.34 6.21
CA VAL A 111 3.21 2.17 7.43
C VAL A 111 2.43 2.58 8.68
N GLY A 112 1.68 3.68 8.61
CA GLY A 112 0.80 4.13 9.71
C GLY A 112 -0.29 3.10 10.06
N HIS A 113 -1.00 2.58 9.07
CA HIS A 113 -2.06 1.58 9.27
C HIS A 113 -1.51 0.25 9.83
N TRP A 114 -0.37 -0.25 9.33
CA TRP A 114 0.29 -1.43 9.87
C TRP A 114 0.76 -1.24 11.31
N SER A 115 1.27 -0.05 11.66
CA SER A 115 1.67 0.29 13.03
C SER A 115 0.48 0.33 13.98
N VAL A 116 -0.67 0.83 13.52
CA VAL A 116 -1.92 0.80 14.30
C VAL A 116 -2.41 -0.65 14.49
N LEU A 117 -2.39 -1.48 13.44
CA LEU A 117 -2.74 -2.90 13.55
C LEU A 117 -1.85 -3.62 14.57
N LYS A 118 -0.54 -3.35 14.53
CA LYS A 118 0.41 -3.86 15.51
C LYS A 118 -0.01 -3.51 16.95
N THR A 119 -0.29 -2.23 17.19
CA THR A 119 -0.66 -1.74 18.52
C THR A 119 -1.97 -2.36 19.03
N LEU A 120 -2.97 -2.50 18.17
CA LEU A 120 -4.22 -3.18 18.50
C LEU A 120 -3.97 -4.66 18.84
N ASN A 121 -3.09 -5.30 18.07
CA ASN A 121 -2.76 -6.71 18.30
C ASN A 121 -1.90 -6.95 19.55
N ASP A 122 -1.04 -6.00 19.92
CA ASP A 122 -0.27 -6.08 21.18
C ASP A 122 -1.21 -6.21 22.39
N SER A 123 -2.42 -5.64 22.31
CA SER A 123 -3.46 -5.79 23.33
C SER A 123 -4.36 -7.02 23.13
N ALA A 124 -4.65 -7.38 21.89
CA ALA A 124 -5.54 -8.50 21.57
C ALA A 124 -4.86 -9.87 21.69
N GLY A 125 -3.55 -9.95 21.45
CA GLY A 125 -2.76 -11.18 21.55
C GLY A 125 -3.10 -12.23 20.49
N ASN A 126 -3.60 -11.84 19.31
CA ASN A 126 -3.89 -12.77 18.21
C ASN A 126 -2.57 -13.17 17.52
N ALA A 127 -2.21 -14.45 17.60
CA ALA A 127 -0.94 -14.97 17.10
C ALA A 127 -0.82 -14.85 15.58
N GLU A 128 -1.89 -15.08 14.82
CA GLU A 128 -1.89 -15.02 13.35
C GLU A 128 -1.70 -13.58 12.86
N VAL A 129 -2.38 -12.63 13.50
CA VAL A 129 -2.20 -11.19 13.20
C VAL A 129 -0.79 -10.75 13.59
N GLY A 130 -0.25 -11.20 14.71
CA GLY A 130 1.10 -10.88 15.16
C GLY A 130 2.15 -11.33 14.15
N GLN A 131 2.08 -12.57 13.67
CA GLN A 131 3.00 -13.09 12.65
C GLN A 131 2.89 -12.32 11.32
N LEU A 132 1.66 -11.97 10.93
CA LEU A 132 1.42 -11.17 9.73
C LEU A 132 2.09 -9.78 9.83
N VAL A 133 1.89 -9.09 10.95
CA VAL A 133 2.48 -7.75 11.19
C VAL A 133 4.01 -7.81 11.22
N ASP A 134 4.59 -8.78 11.92
CA ASP A 134 6.05 -8.94 12.02
C ASP A 134 6.69 -9.19 10.64
N TRP A 135 5.96 -9.82 9.74
CA TRP A 135 6.40 -10.04 8.36
C TRP A 135 6.17 -8.80 7.47
N ALA A 136 4.99 -8.17 7.55
CA ALA A 136 4.58 -7.13 6.61
C ALA A 136 5.17 -5.74 6.92
N LEU A 137 5.23 -5.35 8.18
CA LEU A 137 5.64 -3.99 8.57
C LEU A 137 7.06 -3.62 8.08
N PRO A 138 8.10 -4.47 8.21
CA PRO A 138 9.42 -4.15 7.67
C PRO A 138 9.44 -4.02 6.14
N ILE A 139 8.61 -4.78 5.44
CA ILE A 139 8.46 -4.67 3.98
C ILE A 139 7.85 -3.31 3.64
N GLN A 140 6.82 -2.90 4.34
CA GLN A 140 6.12 -1.64 4.13
C GLN A 140 7.00 -0.43 4.42
N GLU A 141 7.79 -0.48 5.50
CA GLU A 141 8.80 0.55 5.82
C GLU A 141 9.84 0.68 4.69
N ARG A 142 10.28 -0.44 4.11
CA ARG A 142 11.18 -0.43 2.96
C ARG A 142 10.52 0.17 1.72
N HIS A 143 9.28 -0.19 1.41
CA HIS A 143 8.52 0.39 0.30
C HIS A 143 8.47 1.92 0.41
N PHE A 144 8.15 2.43 1.59
CA PHE A 144 8.14 3.88 1.83
C PHE A 144 9.51 4.52 1.55
N GLN A 145 10.60 3.93 2.03
CA GLN A 145 11.95 4.45 1.78
C GLN A 145 12.32 4.40 0.29
N ASP A 146 11.96 3.33 -0.41
CA ASP A 146 12.25 3.16 -1.83
C ASP A 146 11.54 4.22 -2.68
N VAL A 147 10.25 4.50 -2.43
CA VAL A 147 9.51 5.52 -3.20
C VAL A 147 9.92 6.94 -2.83
N LEU A 148 10.26 7.21 -1.57
CA LEU A 148 10.82 8.49 -1.16
C LEU A 148 12.15 8.77 -1.87
N GLN A 149 13.05 7.80 -1.92
CA GLN A 149 14.32 7.91 -2.64
C GLN A 149 14.10 8.08 -4.14
N GLY A 150 13.11 7.39 -4.73
CA GLY A 150 12.71 7.54 -6.12
C GLY A 150 12.22 8.96 -6.42
N SER A 151 11.38 9.53 -5.56
CA SER A 151 10.90 10.92 -5.68
C SER A 151 12.05 11.92 -5.65
N VAL A 152 12.98 11.76 -4.71
CA VAL A 152 14.16 12.64 -4.59
C VAL A 152 15.06 12.52 -5.81
N LYS A 153 15.27 11.30 -6.33
CA LYS A 153 16.06 11.06 -7.54
C LYS A 153 15.46 11.76 -8.76
N LEU A 154 14.15 11.59 -8.99
CA LEU A 154 13.46 12.21 -10.13
C LEU A 154 13.44 13.74 -10.00
N ALA A 155 13.17 14.27 -8.82
CA ALA A 155 13.20 15.72 -8.59
C ALA A 155 14.58 16.34 -8.82
N ALA A 156 15.67 15.60 -8.63
CA ALA A 156 17.03 16.08 -8.90
C ALA A 156 17.32 16.23 -10.40
N GLU A 157 16.52 15.64 -11.27
CA GLU A 157 16.62 15.75 -12.75
C GLU A 157 15.80 16.93 -13.30
N GLU A 158 14.92 17.56 -12.49
CA GLU A 158 14.08 18.69 -12.88
C GLU A 158 14.84 20.02 -12.88
N ASP A 159 14.48 20.92 -13.81
CA ASP A 159 14.95 22.30 -13.75
C ASP A 159 14.08 23.11 -12.76
N PRO A 160 14.65 23.55 -11.61
CA PRO A 160 13.87 24.26 -10.60
C PRO A 160 13.35 25.64 -11.06
N ASN A 161 13.77 26.12 -12.21
CA ASN A 161 13.36 27.42 -12.78
C ASN A 161 12.40 27.23 -13.98
N GLU A 162 12.11 26.02 -14.39
CA GLU A 162 11.09 25.75 -15.39
C GLU A 162 9.72 26.18 -14.89
N LYS A 163 8.89 26.67 -15.80
CA LYS A 163 7.51 27.04 -15.43
C LYS A 163 6.64 25.80 -15.42
N ALA A 164 6.01 25.53 -14.30
CA ALA A 164 5.03 24.48 -14.11
C ALA A 164 3.74 24.72 -14.91
#